data_45b971bc043d048fb3fcb722dfd459f4
#
_entry.id   45b971bc043d048fb3fcb722dfd459f4
#
_cell.length_a   1.000
_cell.length_b   1.000
_cell.length_c   1.000
_cell.angle_alpha   90.00
_cell.angle_beta   90.00
_cell.angle_gamma   90.00
#
_symmetry.space_group_name_H-M   'P 1'
#
loop_
_entity.id
_entity.type
_entity.pdbx_description
1 polymer ?
#
loop_
_entity_poly.entity_id
_entity_poly.type
_entity_poly.pdbx_seq_one_letter_code
_entity_poly.pdbx_strand_id
1 'polypeptide(L)'
;HFFATITVAAMLSGCNREQSQTTNRTPVDYVNPYIGNISHLLVPTFPTIQLPNSMLRVYPERADYTTELLNGLPLIVTNHRERSAFNLSPYQGKELRPIITYNYDNEHITPYSYQVDLNDNSMKAEYALSHQSALYRITFEADKPAYIIINSRNGSIHVGENFISGHQQLSANTNVYVYIEPQEKPVSTGILKDGVIEASKDNAEGINACAAWRFADGTTTVSLRYGISFISEEQAEKNMRNELKDYNIKNLAKAGRQIWNETLGRIKVEG
;
A
#
# COMPACT_ATOMS: atom_id res chain seq x y z
N HIS A 1 -37.15 61.44 -46.36
CA HIS A 1 -37.56 60.09 -45.96
C HIS A 1 -36.34 59.18 -45.87
N PHE A 2 -35.90 58.93 -44.60
CA PHE A 2 -34.87 57.98 -44.31
C PHE A 2 -35.56 56.68 -43.86
N PHE A 3 -35.33 55.62 -44.56
CA PHE A 3 -35.70 54.26 -44.13
C PHE A 3 -34.56 53.63 -43.43
N ALA A 4 -34.69 53.33 -42.11
CA ALA A 4 -33.76 52.57 -41.32
C ALA A 4 -34.14 51.10 -41.42
N THR A 5 -33.24 50.31 -41.98
CA THR A 5 -33.38 48.85 -42.09
C THR A 5 -32.77 48.22 -40.83
N ILE A 6 -33.60 47.63 -39.98
CA ILE A 6 -33.16 46.91 -38.81
C ILE A 6 -32.86 45.47 -39.23
N THR A 7 -31.57 45.08 -39.18
CA THR A 7 -31.14 43.71 -39.40
C THR A 7 -31.13 42.98 -38.05
N VAL A 8 -32.06 42.02 -37.87
CA VAL A 8 -32.09 41.13 -36.73
C VAL A 8 -31.10 39.99 -36.96
N ALA A 9 -30.01 39.98 -36.24
CA ALA A 9 -29.06 38.86 -36.22
C ALA A 9 -29.58 37.78 -35.24
N ALA A 10 -30.06 36.67 -35.79
CA ALA A 10 -30.41 35.50 -34.99
C ALA A 10 -29.13 34.81 -34.48
N MET A 11 -28.83 34.93 -33.19
CA MET A 11 -27.80 34.12 -32.54
C MET A 11 -28.34 32.69 -32.38
N LEU A 12 -27.87 31.81 -33.23
CA LEU A 12 -27.98 30.36 -33.03
C LEU A 12 -27.00 29.96 -31.91
N SER A 13 -27.50 29.86 -30.69
CA SER A 13 -26.79 29.20 -29.59
C SER A 13 -26.67 27.71 -29.91
N GLY A 14 -25.55 27.31 -30.48
CA GLY A 14 -25.20 25.91 -30.63
C GLY A 14 -24.99 25.32 -29.24
N CYS A 15 -25.92 24.47 -28.78
CA CYS A 15 -25.65 23.55 -27.69
C CYS A 15 -24.52 22.64 -28.13
N ASN A 16 -23.30 22.94 -27.69
CA ASN A 16 -22.24 21.96 -27.67
C ASN A 16 -22.70 20.84 -26.73
N ARG A 17 -23.22 19.77 -27.27
CA ARG A 17 -23.25 18.47 -26.60
C ARG A 17 -21.79 18.14 -26.30
N GLU A 18 -21.35 18.29 -25.04
CA GLU A 18 -20.19 17.61 -24.56
C GLU A 18 -20.35 16.15 -24.93
N GLN A 19 -19.58 15.70 -25.90
CA GLN A 19 -19.39 14.28 -26.12
C GLN A 19 -18.77 13.75 -24.82
N SER A 20 -19.62 13.15 -23.99
CA SER A 20 -19.13 12.32 -22.89
C SER A 20 -18.19 11.31 -23.53
N GLN A 21 -16.90 11.48 -23.30
CA GLN A 21 -15.93 10.43 -23.56
C GLN A 21 -16.46 9.22 -22.82
N THR A 22 -17.04 8.27 -23.52
CA THR A 22 -17.34 6.94 -23.00
C THR A 22 -15.98 6.32 -22.70
N THR A 23 -15.48 6.58 -21.49
CA THR A 23 -14.34 5.83 -20.97
C THR A 23 -14.78 4.37 -21.03
N ASN A 24 -14.06 3.59 -21.84
CA ASN A 24 -14.34 2.17 -22.03
C ASN A 24 -14.06 1.47 -20.70
N ARG A 25 -15.06 1.47 -19.79
CA ARG A 25 -14.96 0.83 -18.48
C ARG A 25 -14.84 -0.67 -18.68
N THR A 26 -13.91 -1.27 -17.94
CA THR A 26 -13.73 -2.71 -17.88
C THR A 26 -14.38 -3.26 -16.61
N PRO A 27 -14.64 -4.57 -16.48
CA PRO A 27 -15.34 -5.14 -15.33
C PRO A 27 -14.82 -4.70 -13.97
N VAL A 28 -13.50 -4.58 -13.80
CA VAL A 28 -12.90 -4.17 -12.52
C VAL A 28 -13.21 -2.71 -12.15
N ASP A 29 -13.52 -1.85 -13.10
CA ASP A 29 -13.87 -0.44 -12.86
C ASP A 29 -15.23 -0.27 -12.16
N TYR A 30 -16.02 -1.33 -12.09
CA TYR A 30 -17.29 -1.37 -11.35
C TYR A 30 -17.12 -1.93 -9.93
N VAL A 31 -15.95 -2.44 -9.57
CA VAL A 31 -15.66 -2.91 -8.21
C VAL A 31 -15.41 -1.70 -7.31
N ASN A 32 -16.24 -1.55 -6.30
CA ASN A 32 -16.07 -0.52 -5.28
C ASN A 32 -15.54 -1.16 -3.98
N PRO A 33 -14.25 -0.99 -3.63
CA PRO A 33 -13.68 -1.55 -2.40
C PRO A 33 -14.30 -1.00 -1.12
N TYR A 34 -15.01 0.12 -1.17
CA TYR A 34 -15.64 0.76 -0.01
C TYR A 34 -17.03 0.19 0.32
N ILE A 35 -17.55 -0.75 -0.47
CA ILE A 35 -18.82 -1.41 -0.17
C ILE A 35 -18.70 -2.17 1.17
N GLY A 36 -19.63 -1.87 2.09
CA GLY A 36 -19.64 -2.49 3.43
C GLY A 36 -18.80 -1.79 4.49
N ASN A 37 -18.10 -0.70 4.14
CA ASN A 37 -17.31 0.07 5.12
C ASN A 37 -18.20 0.77 6.17
N ILE A 38 -19.43 1.10 5.81
CA ILE A 38 -20.44 1.69 6.71
C ILE A 38 -21.59 0.73 6.85
N SER A 39 -21.91 0.35 8.07
CA SER A 39 -23.03 -0.54 8.37
C SER A 39 -23.63 -0.20 9.74
N HIS A 40 -24.97 -0.16 9.78
CA HIS A 40 -25.73 0.03 11.03
C HIS A 40 -26.17 -1.30 11.65
N LEU A 41 -26.23 -2.37 10.86
CA LEU A 41 -26.74 -3.67 11.28
C LEU A 41 -25.68 -4.75 11.33
N LEU A 42 -24.69 -4.65 10.44
CA LEU A 42 -23.62 -5.62 10.31
C LEU A 42 -22.29 -4.96 10.66
N VAL A 43 -21.31 -5.78 10.87
CA VAL A 43 -19.96 -5.31 11.10
C VAL A 43 -19.40 -4.70 9.82
N PRO A 44 -18.93 -3.45 9.87
CA PRO A 44 -18.27 -2.84 8.75
C PRO A 44 -16.99 -3.60 8.39
N THR A 45 -16.67 -3.64 7.10
CA THR A 45 -15.43 -4.23 6.57
C THR A 45 -14.50 -3.14 6.08
N PHE A 46 -13.19 -3.34 6.23
CA PHE A 46 -12.21 -2.43 5.64
C PHE A 46 -12.09 -2.66 4.13
N PRO A 47 -11.80 -1.59 3.35
CA PRO A 47 -11.58 -1.70 1.91
C PRO A 47 -10.33 -2.55 1.66
N THR A 48 -10.52 -3.66 0.95
CA THR A 48 -9.49 -4.70 0.79
C THR A 48 -8.81 -4.63 -0.56
N ILE A 49 -7.50 -4.71 -0.56
CA ILE A 49 -6.64 -4.88 -1.74
C ILE A 49 -6.17 -6.34 -1.76
N GLN A 50 -6.65 -7.09 -2.74
CA GLN A 50 -6.37 -8.51 -2.88
C GLN A 50 -6.64 -8.96 -4.32
N LEU A 51 -5.78 -9.79 -4.91
CA LEU A 51 -6.08 -10.43 -6.18
C LEU A 51 -6.99 -11.66 -5.97
N PRO A 52 -7.74 -12.09 -6.99
CA PRO A 52 -8.50 -13.33 -6.93
C PRO A 52 -7.62 -14.51 -6.57
N ASN A 53 -8.05 -15.30 -5.58
CA ASN A 53 -7.32 -16.48 -5.07
C ASN A 53 -5.90 -16.20 -4.56
N SER A 54 -5.62 -14.97 -4.14
CA SER A 54 -4.33 -14.55 -3.61
C SER A 54 -4.20 -14.91 -2.13
N MET A 55 -3.00 -15.30 -1.71
CA MET A 55 -2.64 -15.44 -0.30
C MET A 55 -2.48 -14.06 0.35
N LEU A 56 -1.89 -13.12 -0.37
CA LEU A 56 -1.64 -11.77 0.12
C LEU A 56 -2.91 -10.93 0.04
N ARG A 57 -3.27 -10.36 1.18
CA ARG A 57 -4.37 -9.43 1.35
C ARG A 57 -3.95 -8.31 2.29
N VAL A 58 -4.27 -7.09 1.96
CA VAL A 58 -4.05 -5.93 2.82
C VAL A 58 -5.24 -4.99 2.83
N TYR A 59 -5.31 -4.16 3.85
CA TYR A 59 -6.14 -2.95 3.89
C TYR A 59 -5.44 -1.91 4.79
N PRO A 60 -5.67 -0.61 4.59
CA PRO A 60 -5.11 0.44 5.43
C PRO A 60 -5.55 0.25 6.89
N GLU A 61 -4.58 0.13 7.81
CA GLU A 61 -4.89 -0.10 9.22
C GLU A 61 -5.31 1.19 9.90
N ARG A 62 -6.51 1.18 10.45
CA ARG A 62 -7.10 2.28 11.22
C ARG A 62 -8.01 1.74 12.32
N ALA A 63 -8.36 2.58 13.28
CA ALA A 63 -9.26 2.18 14.38
C ALA A 63 -10.66 1.77 13.86
N ASP A 64 -11.15 2.55 12.89
CA ASP A 64 -12.35 2.26 12.12
C ASP A 64 -12.29 3.02 10.79
N TYR A 65 -13.30 2.87 9.93
CA TYR A 65 -13.34 3.51 8.60
C TYR A 65 -13.64 5.03 8.65
N THR A 66 -13.97 5.58 9.81
CA THR A 66 -14.20 7.02 10.00
C THR A 66 -13.00 7.73 10.59
N THR A 67 -11.98 7.00 11.02
CA THR A 67 -10.77 7.56 11.63
C THR A 67 -9.92 8.24 10.58
N GLU A 68 -9.48 9.45 10.88
CA GLU A 68 -8.56 10.26 10.04
C GLU A 68 -7.08 9.89 10.26
N LEU A 69 -6.81 8.76 10.92
CA LEU A 69 -5.47 8.31 11.25
C LEU A 69 -5.21 6.90 10.73
N LEU A 70 -4.04 6.70 10.12
CA LEU A 70 -3.48 5.41 9.75
C LEU A 70 -2.38 5.00 10.73
N ASN A 71 -2.33 3.71 11.07
CA ASN A 71 -1.33 3.13 11.96
C ASN A 71 -0.29 2.34 11.18
N GLY A 72 0.63 3.05 10.52
CA GLY A 72 1.57 2.46 9.57
C GLY A 72 0.90 1.94 8.30
N LEU A 73 1.67 1.24 7.47
CA LEU A 73 1.23 0.59 6.25
C LEU A 73 1.24 -0.94 6.42
N PRO A 74 0.23 -1.65 5.92
CA PRO A 74 0.10 -3.09 6.13
C PRO A 74 1.05 -3.90 5.25
N LEU A 75 1.59 -5.02 5.75
CA LEU A 75 2.28 -6.00 4.92
C LEU A 75 1.41 -7.23 4.63
N ILE A 76 0.65 -7.70 5.60
CA ILE A 76 -0.38 -8.73 5.38
C ILE A 76 -1.46 -8.62 6.46
N VAL A 77 -2.71 -8.83 6.07
CA VAL A 77 -3.83 -8.97 6.99
C VAL A 77 -4.47 -10.35 6.80
N THR A 78 -4.55 -11.10 7.87
CA THR A 78 -5.05 -12.48 7.87
C THR A 78 -6.53 -12.58 8.22
N ASN A 79 -7.07 -11.57 8.91
CA ASN A 79 -8.46 -11.49 9.32
C ASN A 79 -9.02 -10.10 8.95
N HIS A 80 -10.31 -10.01 8.65
CA HIS A 80 -10.94 -8.77 8.17
C HIS A 80 -11.15 -7.68 9.24
N ARG A 81 -10.75 -7.92 10.47
CA ARG A 81 -10.82 -6.95 11.58
C ARG A 81 -9.54 -6.86 12.38
N GLU A 82 -8.55 -7.64 12.02
CA GLU A 82 -7.30 -7.66 12.76
C GLU A 82 -6.32 -6.65 12.18
N ARG A 83 -5.36 -6.31 13.01
CA ARG A 83 -4.23 -5.50 12.61
C ARG A 83 -3.37 -6.25 11.61
N SER A 84 -2.61 -5.50 10.83
CA SER A 84 -1.57 -6.07 10.00
C SER A 84 -0.64 -6.97 10.83
N ALA A 85 -0.31 -8.15 10.31
CA ALA A 85 0.64 -9.04 10.96
C ALA A 85 2.01 -8.39 11.07
N PHE A 86 2.50 -7.79 10.00
CA PHE A 86 3.63 -6.88 10.01
C PHE A 86 3.17 -5.48 9.67
N ASN A 87 3.96 -4.50 10.08
CA ASN A 87 3.69 -3.11 9.82
C ASN A 87 4.93 -2.43 9.25
N LEU A 88 4.74 -1.64 8.20
CA LEU A 88 5.75 -0.81 7.58
C LEU A 88 5.45 0.65 7.89
N SER A 89 6.41 1.39 8.42
CA SER A 89 6.25 2.80 8.75
C SER A 89 7.32 3.64 8.06
N PRO A 90 7.00 4.34 6.94
CA PRO A 90 7.86 5.39 6.41
C PRO A 90 7.88 6.58 7.37
N TYR A 91 9.05 7.20 7.57
CA TYR A 91 9.17 8.28 8.54
C TYR A 91 10.22 9.32 8.16
N GLN A 92 9.95 10.58 8.51
CA GLN A 92 10.85 11.73 8.32
C GLN A 92 10.88 12.61 9.57
N GLY A 93 11.24 12.03 10.69
CA GLY A 93 11.33 12.75 11.97
C GLY A 93 12.51 12.32 12.82
N LYS A 94 12.57 12.83 14.03
CA LYS A 94 13.67 12.59 14.96
C LYS A 94 13.42 11.41 15.92
N GLU A 95 12.16 11.18 16.26
CA GLU A 95 11.77 10.15 17.24
C GLU A 95 11.27 8.90 16.52
N LEU A 96 12.12 7.92 16.31
CA LEU A 96 11.75 6.64 15.72
C LEU A 96 10.92 5.82 16.72
N ARG A 97 9.83 5.25 16.23
CA ARG A 97 8.92 4.38 16.99
C ARG A 97 8.59 3.13 16.18
N PRO A 98 8.27 2.01 16.80
CA PRO A 98 7.93 0.77 16.10
C PRO A 98 6.79 0.90 15.09
N ILE A 99 5.82 1.75 15.36
CA ILE A 99 4.69 2.06 14.48
C ILE A 99 4.47 3.56 14.52
N ILE A 100 4.35 4.16 13.34
CA ILE A 100 4.06 5.59 13.19
C ILE A 100 2.58 5.73 12.82
N THR A 101 1.92 6.71 13.44
CA THR A 101 0.56 7.11 13.12
C THR A 101 0.58 8.35 12.23
N TYR A 102 -0.22 8.36 11.19
CA TYR A 102 -0.30 9.43 10.19
C TYR A 102 -1.71 9.99 10.09
N ASN A 103 -1.85 11.30 9.92
CA ASN A 103 -3.00 11.81 9.18
C ASN A 103 -2.82 11.49 7.69
N TYR A 104 -3.89 11.46 6.93
CA TYR A 104 -3.82 11.07 5.53
C TYR A 104 -4.87 11.77 4.67
N ASP A 105 -4.50 11.96 3.40
CA ASP A 105 -5.35 12.53 2.37
C ASP A 105 -5.22 11.77 1.05
N ASN A 106 -6.08 12.10 0.08
CA ASN A 106 -6.02 11.60 -1.29
C ASN A 106 -5.92 10.06 -1.37
N GLU A 107 -6.59 9.36 -0.43
CA GLU A 107 -6.61 7.91 -0.41
C GLU A 107 -7.34 7.36 -1.63
N HIS A 108 -6.66 6.48 -2.36
CA HIS A 108 -7.24 5.79 -3.50
C HIS A 108 -7.00 4.30 -3.39
N ILE A 109 -8.09 3.52 -3.30
CA ILE A 109 -8.07 2.07 -3.16
C ILE A 109 -8.74 1.44 -4.38
N THR A 110 -8.03 0.51 -5.01
CA THR A 110 -8.58 -0.43 -5.99
C THR A 110 -8.39 -1.86 -5.48
N PRO A 111 -9.00 -2.87 -6.06
CA PRO A 111 -8.75 -4.25 -5.63
C PRO A 111 -7.32 -4.74 -5.86
N TYR A 112 -6.48 -3.99 -6.58
CA TYR A 112 -5.14 -4.39 -7.00
C TYR A 112 -4.05 -3.35 -6.69
N SER A 113 -4.40 -2.18 -6.17
CA SER A 113 -3.46 -1.10 -5.83
C SER A 113 -3.98 -0.17 -4.76
N TYR A 114 -3.06 0.53 -4.11
CA TYR A 114 -3.34 1.53 -3.10
C TYR A 114 -2.44 2.74 -3.28
N GLN A 115 -2.97 3.91 -2.99
CA GLN A 115 -2.22 5.16 -2.93
C GLN A 115 -2.77 6.04 -1.82
N VAL A 116 -1.90 6.75 -1.11
CA VAL A 116 -2.27 7.68 -0.05
C VAL A 116 -1.17 8.74 0.13
N ASP A 117 -1.58 9.93 0.46
CA ASP A 117 -0.70 11.00 0.93
C ASP A 117 -0.73 11.02 2.47
N LEU A 118 0.46 11.10 3.10
CA LEU A 118 0.64 11.00 4.54
C LEU A 118 1.19 12.30 5.10
N ASN A 119 0.79 12.67 6.33
CA ASN A 119 1.27 13.82 7.08
C ASN A 119 1.24 15.12 6.27
N ASP A 120 0.03 15.58 5.96
CA ASP A 120 -0.22 16.82 5.21
C ASP A 120 0.53 16.86 3.86
N ASN A 121 0.53 15.73 3.15
CA ASN A 121 1.18 15.50 1.85
C ASN A 121 2.71 15.53 1.87
N SER A 122 3.35 15.47 3.05
CA SER A 122 4.80 15.42 3.16
C SER A 122 5.42 14.11 2.66
N MET A 123 4.65 13.03 2.68
CA MET A 123 5.03 11.73 2.14
C MET A 123 3.90 11.14 1.31
N LYS A 124 4.25 10.31 0.34
CA LYS A 124 3.28 9.55 -0.44
C LYS A 124 3.63 8.08 -0.43
N ALA A 125 2.63 7.22 -0.22
CA ALA A 125 2.78 5.78 -0.34
C ALA A 125 1.97 5.27 -1.54
N GLU A 126 2.60 4.45 -2.37
CA GLU A 126 1.98 3.69 -3.45
C GLU A 126 2.24 2.20 -3.23
N TYR A 127 1.25 1.38 -3.54
CA TYR A 127 1.27 -0.06 -3.32
C TYR A 127 0.62 -0.82 -4.47
N ALA A 128 1.21 -1.94 -4.84
CA ALA A 128 0.61 -2.92 -5.75
C ALA A 128 1.06 -4.32 -5.37
N LEU A 129 0.21 -5.31 -5.64
CA LEU A 129 0.46 -6.68 -5.20
C LEU A 129 0.36 -7.72 -6.32
N SER A 130 0.99 -8.85 -6.08
CA SER A 130 0.82 -10.14 -6.73
C SER A 130 0.13 -11.13 -5.79
N HIS A 131 0.29 -12.44 -5.99
CA HIS A 131 -0.42 -13.45 -5.20
C HIS A 131 0.20 -13.67 -3.80
N GLN A 132 1.52 -13.56 -3.68
CA GLN A 132 2.29 -13.80 -2.45
C GLN A 132 3.31 -12.71 -2.17
N SER A 133 3.34 -11.66 -2.99
CA SER A 133 4.34 -10.60 -2.91
C SER A 133 3.77 -9.26 -3.35
N ALA A 134 4.44 -8.17 -2.96
CA ALA A 134 4.01 -6.83 -3.33
C ALA A 134 5.16 -5.83 -3.38
N LEU A 135 4.87 -4.68 -3.96
CA LEU A 135 5.73 -3.50 -4.02
C LEU A 135 5.13 -2.36 -3.20
N TYR A 136 5.98 -1.67 -2.47
CA TYR A 136 5.76 -0.32 -2.00
C TYR A 136 6.69 0.65 -2.72
N ARG A 137 6.19 1.85 -3.01
CA ARG A 137 7.00 3.01 -3.37
C ARG A 137 6.61 4.17 -2.46
N ILE A 138 7.58 4.67 -1.71
CA ILE A 138 7.41 5.79 -0.79
C ILE A 138 8.13 7.00 -1.35
N THR A 139 7.42 8.11 -1.46
CA THR A 139 8.01 9.42 -1.80
C THR A 139 8.18 10.23 -0.52
N PHE A 140 9.32 10.89 -0.40
CA PHE A 140 9.75 11.67 0.75
C PHE A 140 10.09 13.11 0.35
N GLU A 141 10.07 14.04 1.30
CA GLU A 141 10.66 15.37 1.14
C GLU A 141 12.21 15.28 1.16
N ALA A 142 12.87 16.01 0.27
CA ALA A 142 14.33 15.92 0.09
C ALA A 142 15.15 16.49 1.26
N ASP A 143 14.60 17.40 2.04
CA ASP A 143 15.29 18.13 3.11
C ASP A 143 15.24 17.43 4.47
N LYS A 144 14.60 16.27 4.54
CA LYS A 144 14.44 15.46 5.77
C LYS A 144 15.04 14.07 5.60
N PRO A 145 15.54 13.47 6.69
CA PRO A 145 16.04 12.09 6.63
C PRO A 145 14.89 11.12 6.32
N ALA A 146 15.13 10.15 5.44
CA ALA A 146 14.17 9.13 5.09
C ALA A 146 14.43 7.83 5.87
N TYR A 147 13.41 7.33 6.54
CA TYR A 147 13.43 6.07 7.27
C TYR A 147 12.33 5.14 6.79
N ILE A 148 12.61 3.85 6.80
CA ILE A 148 11.60 2.78 6.72
C ILE A 148 11.75 1.91 7.97
N ILE A 149 10.67 1.76 8.70
CA ILE A 149 10.61 0.99 9.95
C ILE A 149 9.72 -0.23 9.70
N ILE A 150 10.22 -1.42 10.04
CA ILE A 150 9.50 -2.69 9.92
C ILE A 150 9.30 -3.25 11.32
N ASN A 151 8.05 -3.53 11.66
CA ASN A 151 7.66 -4.06 12.96
C ASN A 151 6.98 -5.43 12.81
N SER A 152 7.45 -6.41 13.58
CA SER A 152 6.69 -7.62 13.91
C SER A 152 6.04 -7.40 15.27
N ARG A 153 4.72 -7.39 15.31
CA ARG A 153 3.99 -7.09 16.57
C ARG A 153 4.22 -8.12 17.66
N ASN A 154 4.48 -9.37 17.27
CA ASN A 154 4.80 -10.48 18.17
C ASN A 154 5.50 -11.58 17.38
N GLY A 155 6.80 -11.58 17.38
CA GLY A 155 7.59 -12.56 16.62
C GLY A 155 9.07 -12.19 16.58
N SER A 156 9.69 -12.33 15.42
CA SER A 156 11.10 -11.99 15.22
C SER A 156 11.30 -11.09 14.01
N ILE A 157 12.40 -10.35 14.05
CA ILE A 157 12.95 -9.60 12.92
C ILE A 157 14.44 -9.95 12.80
N HIS A 158 14.88 -10.27 11.59
CA HIS A 158 16.26 -10.42 11.18
C HIS A 158 16.66 -9.34 10.20
N VAL A 159 17.85 -8.80 10.37
CA VAL A 159 18.40 -7.72 9.55
C VAL A 159 19.63 -8.22 8.83
N GLY A 160 19.56 -8.30 7.49
CA GLY A 160 20.72 -8.57 6.65
C GLY A 160 21.32 -7.31 6.06
N GLU A 161 22.34 -7.47 5.21
CA GLU A 161 23.01 -6.33 4.56
C GLU A 161 22.03 -5.47 3.73
N ASN A 162 21.12 -6.10 3.01
CA ASN A 162 20.15 -5.42 2.13
C ASN A 162 18.75 -6.06 2.20
N PHE A 163 18.39 -6.62 3.35
CA PHE A 163 17.06 -7.16 3.56
C PHE A 163 16.67 -7.08 5.04
N ILE A 164 15.36 -7.13 5.29
CA ILE A 164 14.78 -7.44 6.59
C ILE A 164 13.85 -8.63 6.36
N SER A 165 13.97 -9.65 7.24
CA SER A 165 13.07 -10.78 7.28
C SER A 165 12.57 -11.03 8.71
N GLY A 166 11.65 -11.95 8.86
CA GLY A 166 11.16 -12.34 10.17
C GLY A 166 9.85 -13.10 10.12
N HIS A 167 9.37 -13.42 11.31
CA HIS A 167 8.05 -14.01 11.47
C HIS A 167 7.18 -13.23 12.44
N GLN A 168 5.88 -13.39 12.32
CA GLN A 168 4.92 -12.99 13.33
C GLN A 168 4.02 -14.16 13.67
N GLN A 169 3.87 -14.42 14.96
CA GLN A 169 2.96 -15.41 15.49
C GLN A 169 1.51 -14.92 15.38
N LEU A 170 0.66 -15.68 14.70
CA LEU A 170 -0.77 -15.42 14.55
C LEU A 170 -1.60 -16.22 15.56
N SER A 171 -1.17 -17.44 15.85
CA SER A 171 -1.76 -18.33 16.85
C SER A 171 -0.69 -19.23 17.43
N ALA A 172 -1.03 -20.12 18.37
CA ALA A 172 -0.09 -21.02 19.01
C ALA A 172 0.78 -21.84 18.02
N ASN A 173 0.20 -22.18 16.85
CA ASN A 173 0.85 -23.06 15.87
C ASN A 173 0.96 -22.45 14.46
N THR A 174 0.71 -21.16 14.31
CA THR A 174 0.70 -20.53 12.99
C THR A 174 1.54 -19.26 13.02
N ASN A 175 2.55 -19.24 12.18
CA ASN A 175 3.36 -18.05 11.91
C ASN A 175 3.12 -17.57 10.47
N VAL A 176 3.24 -16.29 10.25
CA VAL A 176 3.46 -15.70 8.93
C VAL A 176 4.88 -15.15 8.88
N TYR A 177 5.53 -15.38 7.78
CA TYR A 177 6.91 -14.98 7.50
C TYR A 177 6.93 -13.91 6.43
N VAL A 178 7.87 -12.98 6.53
CA VAL A 178 8.09 -11.93 5.55
C VAL A 178 9.57 -11.85 5.19
N TYR A 179 9.84 -11.49 3.94
CA TYR A 179 11.16 -11.12 3.46
C TYR A 179 11.03 -9.85 2.62
N ILE A 180 11.81 -8.80 2.92
CA ILE A 180 11.69 -7.46 2.34
C ILE A 180 13.05 -6.99 1.87
N GLU A 181 13.12 -6.43 0.66
CA GLU A 181 14.32 -5.80 0.10
C GLU A 181 14.01 -4.38 -0.38
N PRO A 182 14.88 -3.39 -0.10
CA PRO A 182 14.83 -2.09 -0.72
C PRO A 182 15.58 -2.09 -2.07
N GLN A 183 15.14 -1.25 -3.00
CA GLN A 183 15.89 -0.99 -4.24
C GLN A 183 17.08 -0.10 -3.96
N GLU A 184 16.85 0.94 -3.17
CA GLU A 184 17.85 1.92 -2.75
C GLU A 184 18.62 1.37 -1.54
N LYS A 185 19.98 1.40 -1.62
CA LYS A 185 20.80 0.90 -0.51
C LYS A 185 20.69 1.82 0.72
N PRO A 186 20.30 1.31 1.89
CA PRO A 186 20.30 2.11 3.11
C PRO A 186 21.72 2.46 3.55
N VAL A 187 21.90 3.63 4.14
CA VAL A 187 23.19 4.05 4.75
C VAL A 187 23.34 3.58 6.20
N SER A 188 22.24 3.20 6.84
CA SER A 188 22.23 2.57 8.16
C SER A 188 21.08 1.57 8.23
N THR A 189 21.37 0.41 8.83
CA THR A 189 20.38 -0.66 9.05
C THR A 189 20.66 -1.28 10.43
N GLY A 190 19.63 -1.77 11.11
CA GLY A 190 19.77 -2.42 12.41
C GLY A 190 18.43 -2.56 13.14
N ILE A 191 18.52 -3.12 14.34
CA ILE A 191 17.37 -3.25 15.23
C ILE A 191 17.00 -1.88 15.81
N LEU A 192 15.71 -1.54 15.74
CA LEU A 192 15.20 -0.33 16.38
C LEU A 192 14.82 -0.61 17.81
N LYS A 193 15.56 0.02 18.74
CA LYS A 193 15.31 -0.07 20.18
C LYS A 193 15.38 1.33 20.81
N ASP A 194 14.38 1.67 21.62
CA ASP A 194 14.30 2.95 22.35
C ASP A 194 14.54 4.20 21.46
N GLY A 195 14.05 4.14 20.23
CA GLY A 195 14.19 5.23 19.24
C GLY A 195 15.55 5.29 18.52
N VAL A 196 16.43 4.32 18.73
CA VAL A 196 17.77 4.28 18.13
C VAL A 196 17.94 3.04 17.25
N ILE A 197 18.60 3.18 16.10
CA ILE A 197 18.99 2.06 15.24
C ILE A 197 20.30 1.48 15.77
N GLU A 198 20.24 0.30 16.38
CA GLU A 198 21.39 -0.45 16.86
C GLU A 198 21.99 -1.27 15.71
N ALA A 199 22.93 -0.67 14.95
CA ALA A 199 23.54 -1.29 13.78
C ALA A 199 24.41 -2.53 14.08
N SER A 200 24.79 -2.75 15.33
CA SER A 200 25.55 -3.94 15.77
C SER A 200 24.66 -5.15 16.06
N LYS A 201 23.33 -5.00 15.99
CA LYS A 201 22.37 -6.07 16.20
C LYS A 201 21.65 -6.39 14.91
N ASP A 202 21.54 -7.65 14.62
CA ASP A 202 20.95 -8.21 13.42
C ASP A 202 19.62 -8.95 13.67
N ASN A 203 19.24 -9.14 14.95
CA ASN A 203 17.96 -9.79 15.25
C ASN A 203 17.31 -9.22 16.52
N ALA A 204 15.97 -9.32 16.57
CA ALA A 204 15.14 -9.04 17.73
C ALA A 204 13.97 -10.02 17.78
N GLU A 205 13.50 -10.32 18.99
CA GLU A 205 12.36 -11.19 19.22
C GLU A 205 11.39 -10.59 20.25
N GLY A 206 10.14 -11.02 20.19
CA GLY A 206 9.11 -10.67 21.16
C GLY A 206 8.13 -9.62 20.66
N ILE A 207 7.53 -8.91 21.61
CA ILE A 207 6.53 -7.87 21.32
C ILE A 207 7.24 -6.66 20.72
N ASN A 208 6.71 -6.19 19.56
CA ASN A 208 7.26 -5.08 18.81
C ASN A 208 8.76 -5.27 18.42
N ALA A 209 9.15 -6.50 18.08
CA ALA A 209 10.43 -6.72 17.40
C ALA A 209 10.49 -5.85 16.15
N CYS A 210 11.48 -4.99 16.05
CA CYS A 210 11.48 -3.90 15.10
C CYS A 210 12.87 -3.64 14.53
N ALA A 211 12.94 -3.38 13.23
CA ALA A 211 14.15 -2.94 12.55
C ALA A 211 13.87 -1.66 11.75
N ALA A 212 14.93 -0.94 11.42
CA ALA A 212 14.81 0.25 10.60
C ALA A 212 15.96 0.37 9.60
N TRP A 213 15.65 0.94 8.46
CA TRP A 213 16.59 1.48 7.48
C TRP A 213 16.58 3.00 7.55
N ARG A 214 17.77 3.61 7.50
CA ARG A 214 17.97 5.01 7.19
C ARG A 214 18.58 5.11 5.79
N PHE A 215 18.04 5.96 4.97
CA PHE A 215 18.55 6.24 3.61
C PHE A 215 19.41 7.50 3.61
N ALA A 216 20.17 7.69 2.53
CA ALA A 216 21.03 8.86 2.37
C ALA A 216 20.24 10.15 2.42
N ASP A 217 20.86 11.22 2.90
CA ASP A 217 20.25 12.54 2.91
C ASP A 217 19.94 12.98 1.46
N GLY A 218 18.76 13.57 1.28
CA GLY A 218 18.26 13.93 -0.05
C GLY A 218 17.54 12.79 -0.79
N THR A 219 17.37 11.60 -0.18
CA THR A 219 16.57 10.53 -0.77
C THR A 219 15.11 10.94 -0.84
N THR A 220 14.56 11.04 -2.04
CA THR A 220 13.15 11.40 -2.28
C THR A 220 12.26 10.22 -2.63
N THR A 221 12.82 9.06 -2.91
CA THR A 221 12.03 7.87 -3.25
C THR A 221 12.72 6.63 -2.69
N VAL A 222 11.93 5.75 -2.09
CA VAL A 222 12.35 4.42 -1.66
C VAL A 222 11.34 3.41 -2.19
N SER A 223 11.84 2.43 -2.95
CA SER A 223 11.05 1.33 -3.48
C SER A 223 11.38 0.05 -2.72
N LEU A 224 10.36 -0.68 -2.33
CA LEU A 224 10.49 -1.91 -1.58
C LEU A 224 9.77 -3.03 -2.30
N ARG A 225 10.34 -4.23 -2.29
CA ARG A 225 9.62 -5.45 -2.65
C ARG A 225 9.62 -6.41 -1.48
N TYR A 226 8.54 -7.14 -1.31
CA TYR A 226 8.46 -8.16 -0.27
C TYR A 226 7.64 -9.37 -0.69
N GLY A 227 7.90 -10.48 -0.05
CA GLY A 227 7.13 -11.69 -0.15
C GLY A 227 6.69 -12.17 1.22
N ILE A 228 5.62 -12.97 1.22
CA ILE A 228 5.08 -13.61 2.41
C ILE A 228 5.06 -15.13 2.26
N SER A 229 5.08 -15.82 3.39
CA SER A 229 4.89 -17.28 3.45
C SER A 229 4.28 -17.67 4.81
N PHE A 230 3.63 -18.82 4.85
CA PHE A 230 3.24 -19.50 6.10
C PHE A 230 4.14 -20.72 6.40
N ILE A 231 5.29 -20.82 5.71
CA ILE A 231 6.23 -21.95 5.81
C ILE A 231 7.54 -21.51 6.46
N SER A 232 8.23 -20.52 5.86
CA SER A 232 9.50 -19.99 6.34
C SER A 232 9.87 -18.65 5.69
N GLU A 233 10.92 -17.99 6.19
CA GLU A 233 11.48 -16.76 5.61
C GLU A 233 12.08 -17.02 4.22
N GLU A 234 12.78 -18.15 4.03
CA GLU A 234 13.33 -18.55 2.73
C GLU A 234 12.23 -18.80 1.69
N GLN A 235 11.08 -19.32 2.13
CA GLN A 235 9.94 -19.47 1.21
C GLN A 235 9.32 -18.10 0.88
N ALA A 236 9.29 -17.15 1.82
CA ALA A 236 8.84 -15.78 1.56
C ALA A 236 9.76 -15.09 0.54
N GLU A 237 11.08 -15.23 0.69
CA GLU A 237 12.07 -14.76 -0.29
C GLU A 237 11.84 -15.39 -1.68
N LYS A 238 11.69 -16.70 -1.74
CA LYS A 238 11.44 -17.42 -2.99
C LYS A 238 10.16 -16.96 -3.68
N ASN A 239 9.09 -16.76 -2.92
CA ASN A 239 7.83 -16.24 -3.45
C ASN A 239 8.03 -14.85 -4.06
N MET A 240 8.69 -13.95 -3.35
CA MET A 240 9.01 -12.61 -3.84
C MET A 240 9.83 -12.66 -5.15
N ARG A 241 10.92 -13.44 -5.18
CA ARG A 241 11.80 -13.55 -6.36
C ARG A 241 11.12 -14.20 -7.55
N ASN A 242 10.16 -15.07 -7.33
CA ASN A 242 9.39 -15.71 -8.40
C ASN A 242 8.41 -14.73 -9.04
N GLU A 243 7.73 -13.92 -8.26
CA GLU A 243 6.66 -13.03 -8.73
C GLU A 243 7.15 -11.63 -9.12
N LEU A 244 8.18 -11.08 -8.45
CA LEU A 244 8.67 -9.72 -8.67
C LEU A 244 10.08 -9.72 -9.27
N LYS A 245 10.18 -9.34 -10.54
CA LYS A 245 11.46 -9.27 -11.26
C LYS A 245 12.12 -7.89 -11.18
N ASP A 246 11.33 -6.87 -10.90
CA ASP A 246 11.76 -5.47 -10.80
C ASP A 246 10.94 -4.72 -9.73
N TYR A 247 11.14 -3.41 -9.63
CA TYR A 247 10.43 -2.52 -8.73
C TYR A 247 9.39 -1.65 -9.46
N ASN A 248 8.91 -2.09 -10.63
CA ASN A 248 7.95 -1.32 -11.42
C ASN A 248 6.51 -1.49 -10.91
N ILE A 249 6.15 -0.65 -9.95
CA ILE A 249 4.83 -0.68 -9.30
C ILE A 249 3.67 -0.47 -10.29
N LYS A 250 3.87 0.35 -11.34
CA LYS A 250 2.82 0.59 -12.36
C LYS A 250 2.55 -0.65 -13.20
N ASN A 251 3.61 -1.39 -13.55
CA ASN A 251 3.46 -2.65 -14.27
C ASN A 251 2.76 -3.71 -13.41
N LEU A 252 3.11 -3.79 -12.13
CA LEU A 252 2.47 -4.72 -11.20
C LEU A 252 0.98 -4.39 -11.01
N ALA A 253 0.62 -3.12 -10.81
CA ALA A 253 -0.78 -2.69 -10.72
C ALA A 253 -1.56 -2.99 -12.02
N LYS A 254 -0.94 -2.77 -13.19
CA LYS A 254 -1.55 -3.13 -14.48
C LYS A 254 -1.81 -4.63 -14.61
N ALA A 255 -0.86 -5.46 -14.18
CA ALA A 255 -1.03 -6.92 -14.17
C ALA A 255 -2.18 -7.33 -13.23
N GLY A 256 -2.26 -6.77 -12.02
CA GLY A 256 -3.34 -7.01 -11.08
C GLY A 256 -4.72 -6.61 -11.64
N ARG A 257 -4.79 -5.46 -12.32
CA ARG A 257 -5.99 -5.02 -13.03
C ARG A 257 -6.42 -6.02 -14.11
N GLN A 258 -5.48 -6.56 -14.87
CA GLN A 258 -5.75 -7.55 -15.90
C GLN A 258 -6.32 -8.85 -15.30
N ILE A 259 -5.70 -9.38 -14.23
CA ILE A 259 -6.17 -10.58 -13.53
C ILE A 259 -7.62 -10.40 -13.05
N TRP A 260 -7.96 -9.25 -12.50
CA TRP A 260 -9.32 -8.93 -12.08
C TRP A 260 -10.29 -8.90 -13.26
N ASN A 261 -9.93 -8.26 -14.37
CA ASN A 261 -10.78 -8.18 -15.56
C ASN A 261 -11.02 -9.57 -16.19
N GLU A 262 -9.99 -10.41 -16.25
CA GLU A 262 -10.12 -11.78 -16.74
C GLU A 262 -11.04 -12.63 -15.84
N THR A 263 -10.93 -12.44 -14.51
CA THR A 263 -11.75 -13.20 -13.55
C THR A 263 -13.21 -12.76 -13.60
N LEU A 264 -13.48 -11.46 -13.57
CA LEU A 264 -14.83 -10.91 -13.62
C LEU A 264 -15.47 -11.09 -15.00
N GLY A 265 -14.70 -11.05 -16.08
CA GLY A 265 -15.14 -11.21 -17.45
C GLY A 265 -15.59 -12.62 -17.82
N ARG A 266 -15.43 -13.62 -16.93
CA ARG A 266 -15.91 -14.99 -17.14
C ARG A 266 -17.44 -15.09 -17.17
N ILE A 267 -18.13 -14.15 -16.54
CA ILE A 267 -19.58 -14.05 -16.52
C ILE A 267 -19.96 -12.73 -17.16
N LYS A 268 -20.73 -12.78 -18.26
CA LYS A 268 -21.30 -11.63 -18.92
C LYS A 268 -22.79 -11.59 -18.64
N VAL A 269 -23.28 -10.44 -18.21
CA VAL A 269 -24.70 -10.20 -17.98
C VAL A 269 -25.14 -9.11 -18.96
N GLU A 270 -26.18 -9.41 -19.72
CA GLU A 270 -26.87 -8.45 -20.59
C GLU A 270 -28.23 -8.15 -19.95
N GLY A 271 -28.55 -6.88 -19.81
CA GLY A 271 -29.81 -6.42 -19.22
C GLY A 271 -30.34 -5.17 -19.86
#